data_927adfa657b7b0547811b4453e25ce05
#
_entry.id   927adfa657b7b0547811b4453e25ce05
#
_cell.length_a   1.000
_cell.length_b   1.000
_cell.length_c   1.000
_cell.angle_alpha   90.00
_cell.angle_beta   90.00
_cell.angle_gamma   90.00
#
_symmetry.space_group_name_H-M   'P 1'
#
loop_
_entity.id
_entity.type
_entity.pdbx_description
1 polymer ?
#
loop_
_entity_poly.entity_id
_entity_poly.type
_entity_poly.pdbx_seq_one_letter_code
_entity_poly.pdbx_strand_id
1 'polypeptide(L)'
;QSFLSGVFIVLNFVKGARLPSMIALALFSAPSFASDTGHTAWMLTATALVLFMTIPGLSLFYAGLVRAKNVLSVLMQCFAITGFMSLLWFVAGYSIAFGTDGVEPGRYIGDMGNLFLANVSIDSARNGVPETLFVMFQMTFAVITPALIVGGFAERMKFSAMLLFSAAWMLLVYAPVCHW
;
A
#
# COMPACT_ATOMS: atom_id res chain seq x y z
N GLN A 1 -37.97 -7.11 -59.99
CA GLN A 1 -37.99 -8.02 -58.81
C GLN A 1 -36.60 -8.58 -58.43
N SER A 2 -35.63 -8.65 -59.36
CA SER A 2 -34.27 -9.19 -59.06
C SER A 2 -33.32 -8.25 -58.30
N PHE A 3 -33.59 -6.94 -58.34
CA PHE A 3 -32.70 -5.94 -57.69
C PHE A 3 -32.91 -5.88 -56.18
N LEU A 4 -34.15 -6.04 -55.71
CA LEU A 4 -34.50 -6.05 -54.29
C LEU A 4 -34.01 -7.28 -53.55
N SER A 5 -33.92 -8.44 -54.19
CA SER A 5 -33.40 -9.67 -53.58
C SER A 5 -31.88 -9.60 -53.34
N GLY A 6 -31.12 -8.97 -54.24
CA GLY A 6 -29.67 -8.75 -54.04
C GLY A 6 -29.33 -7.84 -52.89
N VAL A 7 -30.08 -6.74 -52.71
CA VAL A 7 -29.91 -5.81 -51.60
C VAL A 7 -30.20 -6.46 -50.23
N PHE A 8 -31.22 -7.35 -50.20
CA PHE A 8 -31.59 -8.07 -48.98
C PHE A 8 -30.51 -9.10 -48.54
N ILE A 9 -29.85 -9.76 -49.51
CA ILE A 9 -28.77 -10.71 -49.26
C ILE A 9 -27.52 -9.97 -48.74
N VAL A 10 -27.17 -8.85 -49.34
CA VAL A 10 -26.03 -8.02 -48.90
C VAL A 10 -26.26 -7.44 -47.51
N LEU A 11 -27.45 -6.96 -47.20
CA LEU A 11 -27.83 -6.44 -45.87
C LEU A 11 -27.78 -7.53 -44.79
N ASN A 12 -28.19 -8.77 -45.12
CA ASN A 12 -28.12 -9.89 -44.19
C ASN A 12 -26.66 -10.36 -43.97
N PHE A 13 -25.84 -10.31 -45.01
CA PHE A 13 -24.42 -10.66 -44.92
C PHE A 13 -23.65 -9.63 -44.04
N VAL A 14 -23.95 -8.35 -44.19
CA VAL A 14 -23.38 -7.28 -43.38
C VAL A 14 -23.85 -7.34 -41.92
N LYS A 15 -25.11 -7.72 -41.68
CA LYS A 15 -25.62 -7.96 -40.31
C LYS A 15 -24.98 -9.20 -39.67
N GLY A 16 -24.78 -10.27 -40.42
CA GLY A 16 -24.14 -11.49 -39.91
C GLY A 16 -22.64 -11.36 -39.62
N ALA A 17 -21.93 -10.49 -40.35
CA ALA A 17 -20.51 -10.23 -40.14
C ALA A 17 -20.21 -9.31 -38.94
N ARG A 18 -21.17 -8.51 -38.52
CA ARG A 18 -20.99 -7.57 -37.38
C ARG A 18 -21.16 -8.23 -36.01
N LEU A 19 -21.99 -9.25 -35.91
CA LEU A 19 -22.20 -9.97 -34.64
C LEU A 19 -20.95 -10.72 -34.16
N PRO A 20 -20.26 -11.53 -34.98
CA PRO A 20 -19.05 -12.20 -34.52
C PRO A 20 -17.88 -11.24 -34.27
N SER A 21 -17.76 -10.13 -35.03
CA SER A 21 -16.71 -9.14 -34.78
C SER A 21 -16.98 -8.30 -33.50
N MET A 22 -18.22 -8.01 -33.18
CA MET A 22 -18.57 -7.35 -31.90
C MET A 22 -18.39 -8.30 -30.72
N ILE A 23 -18.69 -9.58 -30.86
CA ILE A 23 -18.45 -10.61 -29.84
C ILE A 23 -16.95 -10.84 -29.68
N ALA A 24 -16.19 -10.88 -30.78
CA ALA A 24 -14.72 -10.97 -30.72
C ALA A 24 -14.09 -9.73 -30.08
N LEU A 25 -14.60 -8.53 -30.38
CA LEU A 25 -14.13 -7.28 -29.72
C LEU A 25 -14.51 -7.25 -28.25
N ALA A 26 -15.68 -7.79 -27.87
CA ALA A 26 -16.10 -7.91 -26.47
C ALA A 26 -15.32 -8.98 -25.69
N LEU A 27 -14.87 -10.05 -26.38
CA LEU A 27 -14.01 -11.07 -25.78
C LEU A 27 -12.55 -10.62 -25.63
N PHE A 28 -12.11 -9.62 -26.43
CA PHE A 28 -10.80 -8.97 -26.29
C PHE A 28 -10.81 -7.78 -25.32
N SER A 29 -11.97 -7.29 -24.92
CA SER A 29 -12.11 -6.43 -23.75
C SER A 29 -12.17 -7.29 -22.49
N ALA A 30 -11.15 -8.12 -22.24
CA ALA A 30 -10.84 -8.53 -20.89
C ALA A 30 -10.77 -7.25 -20.06
N PRO A 31 -11.40 -7.17 -18.87
CA PRO A 31 -11.15 -6.07 -17.96
C PRO A 31 -9.64 -6.09 -17.70
N SER A 32 -8.94 -5.27 -18.43
CA SER A 32 -7.59 -4.88 -18.09
C SER A 32 -7.77 -4.21 -16.74
N PHE A 33 -7.45 -4.89 -15.66
CA PHE A 33 -7.04 -4.25 -14.43
C PHE A 33 -5.73 -3.57 -14.78
N ALA A 34 -5.82 -2.56 -15.62
CA ALA A 34 -4.72 -1.72 -15.99
C ALA A 34 -4.40 -0.90 -14.74
N SER A 35 -3.48 -1.42 -13.93
CA SER A 35 -2.76 -0.52 -13.08
C SER A 35 -2.18 0.55 -14.00
N ASP A 36 -2.59 1.78 -13.81
CA ASP A 36 -2.06 2.90 -14.58
C ASP A 36 -0.54 2.90 -14.38
N THR A 37 0.20 2.65 -15.46
CA THR A 37 1.66 2.55 -15.41
C THR A 37 2.29 3.85 -14.91
N GLY A 38 1.70 5.00 -15.24
CA GLY A 38 2.13 6.31 -14.74
C GLY A 38 1.90 6.44 -13.23
N HIS A 39 0.72 6.05 -12.76
CA HIS A 39 0.38 6.06 -11.34
C HIS A 39 1.28 5.08 -10.55
N THR A 40 1.52 3.90 -11.07
CA THR A 40 2.41 2.91 -10.46
C THR A 40 3.85 3.42 -10.36
N ALA A 41 4.39 4.02 -11.43
CA ALA A 41 5.72 4.61 -11.44
C ALA A 41 5.85 5.76 -10.42
N TRP A 42 4.81 6.61 -10.32
CA TRP A 42 4.75 7.67 -9.32
C TRP A 42 4.76 7.12 -7.90
N MET A 43 3.94 6.11 -7.62
CA MET A 43 3.86 5.49 -6.29
C MET A 43 5.16 4.79 -5.90
N LEU A 44 5.86 4.13 -6.84
CA LEU A 44 7.19 3.56 -6.59
C LEU A 44 8.20 4.63 -6.19
N THR A 45 8.24 5.74 -6.92
CA THR A 45 9.13 6.86 -6.63
C THR A 45 8.78 7.49 -5.26
N ALA A 46 7.49 7.71 -4.99
CA ALA A 46 7.02 8.25 -3.72
C ALA A 46 7.38 7.33 -2.55
N THR A 47 7.22 6.01 -2.69
CA THR A 47 7.60 5.02 -1.67
C THR A 47 9.10 5.10 -1.34
N ALA A 48 9.95 5.17 -2.36
CA ALA A 48 11.39 5.31 -2.17
C ALA A 48 11.74 6.62 -1.47
N LEU A 49 11.12 7.73 -1.85
CA LEU A 49 11.36 9.05 -1.24
C LEU A 49 10.92 9.11 0.22
N VAL A 50 9.75 8.53 0.57
CA VAL A 50 9.29 8.50 1.98
C VAL A 50 10.20 7.62 2.83
N LEU A 51 10.67 6.47 2.30
CA LEU A 51 11.64 5.65 3.01
C LEU A 51 12.97 6.39 3.21
N PHE A 52 13.44 7.10 2.19
CA PHE A 52 14.62 7.95 2.26
C PHE A 52 14.45 9.09 3.29
N MET A 53 13.24 9.64 3.42
CA MET A 53 12.94 10.64 4.44
C MET A 53 13.12 10.08 5.86
N THR A 54 12.80 8.81 6.09
CA THR A 54 12.93 8.18 7.42
C THR A 54 14.37 7.79 7.73
N ILE A 55 15.00 6.99 6.87
CA ILE A 55 16.30 6.37 7.17
C ILE A 55 17.42 7.40 7.21
N PRO A 56 17.79 8.13 6.15
CA PRO A 56 18.79 9.17 6.28
C PRO A 56 18.24 10.50 6.80
N GLY A 57 17.08 10.94 6.34
CA GLY A 57 16.56 12.27 6.66
C GLY A 57 16.31 12.46 8.16
N LEU A 58 15.34 11.73 8.69
CA LEU A 58 14.92 11.87 10.09
C LEU A 58 16.00 11.40 11.08
N SER A 59 16.69 10.31 10.75
CA SER A 59 17.75 9.78 11.61
C SER A 59 18.92 10.77 11.79
N LEU A 60 19.36 11.40 10.69
CA LEU A 60 20.41 12.44 10.75
C LEU A 60 19.92 13.72 11.42
N PHE A 61 18.65 14.10 11.19
CA PHE A 61 18.05 15.25 11.86
C PHE A 61 18.11 15.09 13.39
N TYR A 62 17.62 13.97 13.93
CA TYR A 62 17.68 13.74 15.37
C TYR A 62 19.09 13.50 15.89
N ALA A 63 19.95 12.86 15.09
CA ALA A 63 21.36 12.71 15.44
C ALA A 63 22.06 14.06 15.62
N GLY A 64 21.67 15.07 14.83
CA GLY A 64 22.19 16.43 14.96
C GLY A 64 21.70 17.21 16.20
N LEU A 65 20.58 16.78 16.82
CA LEU A 65 19.99 17.43 17.98
C LEU A 65 20.48 16.86 19.32
N VAL A 66 21.11 15.70 19.32
CA VAL A 66 21.61 15.05 20.53
C VAL A 66 23.09 15.31 20.76
N ARG A 67 23.59 15.00 21.97
CA ARG A 67 25.02 15.11 22.29
C ARG A 67 25.83 14.15 21.39
N ALA A 68 27.02 14.55 20.98
CA ALA A 68 27.88 13.80 20.07
C ALA A 68 28.07 12.32 20.47
N LYS A 69 28.18 12.01 21.77
CA LYS A 69 28.29 10.65 22.28
C LYS A 69 27.05 9.77 22.07
N ASN A 70 25.88 10.36 21.83
CA ASN A 70 24.60 9.68 21.71
C ASN A 70 24.10 9.61 20.24
N VAL A 71 24.81 10.20 19.29
CA VAL A 71 24.49 10.20 17.86
C VAL A 71 24.25 8.79 17.33
N LEU A 72 25.17 7.89 17.58
CA LEU A 72 25.09 6.51 17.11
C LEU A 72 23.89 5.77 17.74
N SER A 73 23.59 6.03 19.00
CA SER A 73 22.43 5.47 19.70
C SER A 73 21.13 5.87 19.04
N VAL A 74 20.97 7.13 18.67
CA VAL A 74 19.75 7.65 17.99
C VAL A 74 19.64 7.10 16.57
N LEU A 75 20.74 7.06 15.82
CA LEU A 75 20.75 6.42 14.51
C LEU A 75 20.28 4.96 14.61
N MET A 76 20.83 4.19 15.56
CA MET A 76 20.44 2.81 15.78
C MET A 76 18.98 2.64 16.19
N GLN A 77 18.43 3.58 16.98
CA GLN A 77 17.00 3.59 17.30
C GLN A 77 16.13 3.76 16.05
N CYS A 78 16.45 4.70 15.16
CA CYS A 78 15.72 4.90 13.92
C CYS A 78 15.78 3.68 12.99
N PHE A 79 16.95 3.06 12.85
CA PHE A 79 17.10 1.83 12.06
C PHE A 79 16.32 0.66 12.66
N ALA A 80 16.38 0.48 13.97
CA ALA A 80 15.67 -0.57 14.66
C ALA A 80 14.14 -0.40 14.55
N ILE A 81 13.64 0.83 14.68
CA ILE A 81 12.22 1.16 14.45
C ILE A 81 11.86 0.80 13.01
N THR A 82 12.66 1.21 12.03
CA THR A 82 12.39 0.89 10.62
C THR A 82 12.24 -0.60 10.40
N GLY A 83 13.19 -1.42 10.81
CA GLY A 83 13.12 -2.87 10.63
C GLY A 83 11.97 -3.51 11.41
N PHE A 84 11.81 -3.16 12.68
CA PHE A 84 10.81 -3.78 13.55
C PHE A 84 9.37 -3.39 13.17
N MET A 85 9.14 -2.11 12.86
CA MET A 85 7.80 -1.64 12.43
C MET A 85 7.42 -2.21 11.06
N SER A 86 8.37 -2.38 10.14
CA SER A 86 8.10 -3.04 8.86
C SER A 86 7.63 -4.48 9.04
N LEU A 87 8.28 -5.25 9.93
CA LEU A 87 7.83 -6.61 10.26
C LEU A 87 6.44 -6.60 10.91
N LEU A 88 6.21 -5.70 11.85
CA LEU A 88 4.93 -5.61 12.55
C LEU A 88 3.80 -5.17 11.61
N TRP A 89 4.09 -4.31 10.64
CA TRP A 89 3.16 -3.93 9.58
C TRP A 89 2.78 -5.12 8.71
N PHE A 90 3.75 -5.92 8.31
CA PHE A 90 3.54 -7.14 7.55
C PHE A 90 2.68 -8.16 8.31
N VAL A 91 2.95 -8.35 9.61
CA VAL A 91 2.26 -9.35 10.44
C VAL A 91 0.81 -8.96 10.71
N ALA A 92 0.55 -7.74 11.14
CA ALA A 92 -0.76 -7.33 11.64
C ALA A 92 -1.16 -5.89 11.27
N GLY A 93 -0.23 -4.97 11.15
CA GLY A 93 -0.52 -3.54 10.98
C GLY A 93 -1.37 -3.24 9.75
N TYR A 94 -1.05 -3.87 8.61
CA TYR A 94 -1.83 -3.71 7.39
C TYR A 94 -3.26 -4.23 7.54
N SER A 95 -3.45 -5.37 8.19
CA SER A 95 -4.78 -5.95 8.43
C SER A 95 -5.64 -5.05 9.30
N ILE A 96 -5.10 -4.53 10.40
CA ILE A 96 -5.83 -3.62 11.31
C ILE A 96 -6.18 -2.29 10.64
N ALA A 97 -5.28 -1.76 9.79
CA ALA A 97 -5.48 -0.48 9.12
C ALA A 97 -6.37 -0.59 7.87
N PHE A 98 -6.20 -1.63 7.06
CA PHE A 98 -6.80 -1.74 5.74
C PHE A 98 -7.55 -3.05 5.46
N GLY A 99 -7.69 -3.92 6.45
CA GLY A 99 -8.45 -5.16 6.32
C GLY A 99 -9.93 -4.86 6.08
N THR A 100 -10.48 -5.40 4.98
CA THR A 100 -11.90 -5.35 4.63
C THR A 100 -12.26 -6.67 3.97
N ASP A 101 -12.95 -7.57 4.66
CA ASP A 101 -13.35 -8.89 4.12
C ASP A 101 -14.68 -8.86 3.37
N GLY A 102 -15.07 -7.73 2.78
CA GLY A 102 -16.31 -7.63 2.00
C GLY A 102 -17.60 -7.66 2.84
N VAL A 103 -17.52 -7.87 4.12
CA VAL A 103 -18.55 -7.62 5.13
C VAL A 103 -18.22 -6.30 5.79
N GLU A 104 -19.21 -5.46 6.05
CA GLU A 104 -19.10 -4.14 6.68
C GLU A 104 -17.79 -3.94 7.47
N PRO A 105 -16.90 -3.03 7.06
CA PRO A 105 -15.65 -2.80 7.77
C PRO A 105 -15.94 -2.53 9.24
N GLY A 106 -15.21 -3.17 10.14
CA GLY A 106 -15.34 -2.91 11.57
C GLY A 106 -15.26 -1.40 11.81
N ARG A 107 -16.19 -0.84 12.58
CA ARG A 107 -16.33 0.63 12.74
C ARG A 107 -15.07 1.33 13.25
N TYR A 108 -14.21 0.60 13.98
CA TYR A 108 -13.05 1.16 14.69
C TYR A 108 -11.72 0.53 14.31
N ILE A 109 -11.72 -0.68 13.79
CA ILE A 109 -10.52 -1.43 13.40
C ILE A 109 -10.85 -2.29 12.18
N GLY A 110 -9.86 -2.46 11.30
CA GLY A 110 -9.96 -3.37 10.16
C GLY A 110 -10.06 -4.83 10.59
N ASP A 111 -10.43 -5.67 9.65
CA ASP A 111 -10.54 -7.10 9.85
C ASP A 111 -9.17 -7.79 9.95
N MET A 112 -9.13 -8.94 10.60
CA MET A 112 -7.91 -9.76 10.77
C MET A 112 -7.65 -10.72 9.59
N GLY A 113 -8.47 -10.69 8.54
CA GLY A 113 -8.34 -11.57 7.38
C GLY A 113 -7.04 -11.40 6.58
N ASN A 114 -6.46 -10.20 6.62
CA ASN A 114 -5.22 -9.87 5.91
C ASN A 114 -3.95 -10.02 6.77
N LEU A 115 -4.01 -10.78 7.87
CA LEU A 115 -2.82 -11.10 8.65
C LEU A 115 -1.77 -11.77 7.76
N PHE A 116 -0.51 -11.39 7.93
CA PHE A 116 0.61 -11.84 7.09
C PHE A 116 0.42 -11.58 5.60
N LEU A 117 -0.44 -10.60 5.22
CA LEU A 117 -0.84 -10.29 3.84
C LEU A 117 -1.46 -11.49 3.10
N ALA A 118 -2.16 -12.39 3.81
CA ALA A 118 -2.66 -13.66 3.27
C ALA A 118 -3.57 -13.49 2.04
N ASN A 119 -4.38 -12.42 2.00
CA ASN A 119 -5.30 -12.13 0.89
C ASN A 119 -4.75 -11.13 -0.13
N VAL A 120 -3.50 -10.67 0.03
CA VAL A 120 -2.85 -9.77 -0.93
C VAL A 120 -2.22 -10.61 -2.03
N SER A 121 -2.79 -10.57 -3.23
CA SER A 121 -2.32 -11.27 -4.43
C SER A 121 -1.47 -10.35 -5.31
N ILE A 122 -0.68 -10.94 -6.22
CA ILE A 122 0.06 -10.21 -7.26
C ILE A 122 -0.90 -9.50 -8.22
N ASP A 123 -2.07 -10.09 -8.44
CA ASP A 123 -3.09 -9.57 -9.35
C ASP A 123 -4.08 -8.62 -8.64
N SER A 124 -4.02 -8.51 -7.30
CA SER A 124 -4.88 -7.59 -6.57
C SER A 124 -4.45 -6.14 -6.81
N ALA A 125 -5.45 -5.29 -7.08
CA ALA A 125 -5.26 -3.86 -7.29
C ALA A 125 -6.10 -3.05 -6.29
N ARG A 126 -5.51 -2.01 -5.75
CA ARG A 126 -6.18 -1.07 -4.85
C ARG A 126 -5.93 0.36 -5.32
N ASN A 127 -7.02 1.13 -5.51
CA ASN A 127 -6.94 2.52 -6.00
C ASN A 127 -6.16 2.69 -7.33
N GLY A 128 -6.23 1.70 -8.24
CA GLY A 128 -5.58 1.77 -9.55
C GLY A 128 -4.08 1.45 -9.54
N VAL A 129 -3.54 0.97 -8.41
CA VAL A 129 -2.16 0.49 -8.31
C VAL A 129 -2.14 -0.97 -7.81
N PRO A 130 -1.07 -1.75 -8.09
CA PRO A 130 -0.90 -3.06 -7.46
C PRO A 130 -1.00 -2.97 -5.94
N GLU A 131 -1.78 -3.83 -5.32
CA GLU A 131 -1.99 -3.78 -3.87
C GLU A 131 -0.70 -4.00 -3.09
N THR A 132 0.21 -4.81 -3.59
CA THR A 132 1.55 -4.99 -3.02
C THR A 132 2.33 -3.68 -2.91
N LEU A 133 2.24 -2.82 -3.93
CA LEU A 133 2.85 -1.49 -3.91
C LEU A 133 2.15 -0.57 -2.91
N PHE A 134 0.81 -0.62 -2.83
CA PHE A 134 0.03 0.12 -1.83
C PHE A 134 0.44 -0.28 -0.40
N VAL A 135 0.58 -1.57 -0.12
CA VAL A 135 1.07 -2.10 1.17
C VAL A 135 2.43 -1.51 1.53
N MET A 136 3.38 -1.53 0.58
CA MET A 136 4.73 -1.00 0.78
C MET A 136 4.73 0.52 1.00
N PHE A 137 3.93 1.25 0.25
CA PHE A 137 3.79 2.69 0.42
C PHE A 137 3.26 3.04 1.81
N GLN A 138 2.18 2.40 2.24
CA GLN A 138 1.59 2.63 3.56
C GLN A 138 2.51 2.16 4.70
N MET A 139 3.32 1.12 4.48
CA MET A 139 4.35 0.70 5.42
C MET A 139 5.35 1.82 5.73
N THR A 140 5.74 2.62 4.74
CA THR A 140 6.69 3.72 4.97
C THR A 140 6.16 4.76 5.94
N PHE A 141 4.84 5.00 5.94
CA PHE A 141 4.19 5.89 6.91
C PHE A 141 4.05 5.25 8.30
N ALA A 142 3.75 3.95 8.34
CA ALA A 142 3.72 3.20 9.61
C ALA A 142 5.10 3.17 10.29
N VAL A 143 6.17 3.25 9.52
CA VAL A 143 7.57 3.32 10.00
C VAL A 143 7.94 4.73 10.45
N ILE A 144 7.66 5.76 9.64
CA ILE A 144 8.11 7.12 9.96
C ILE A 144 7.37 7.70 11.17
N THR A 145 6.10 7.34 11.37
CA THR A 145 5.28 7.96 12.42
C THR A 145 5.81 7.66 13.83
N PRO A 146 6.13 6.42 14.25
CA PRO A 146 6.81 6.19 15.52
C PRO A 146 8.24 6.71 15.54
N ALA A 147 8.93 6.78 14.41
CA ALA A 147 10.25 7.39 14.32
C ALA A 147 10.24 8.88 14.64
N LEU A 148 9.15 9.60 14.32
CA LEU A 148 8.99 11.02 14.71
C LEU A 148 8.93 11.23 16.22
N ILE A 149 8.50 10.23 17.00
CA ILE A 149 8.42 10.32 18.45
C ILE A 149 9.80 10.17 19.10
N VAL A 150 10.81 9.63 18.39
CA VAL A 150 12.17 9.39 18.90
C VAL A 150 12.76 10.63 19.57
N GLY A 151 12.55 11.82 19.01
CA GLY A 151 13.03 13.07 19.58
C GLY A 151 12.53 13.36 21.00
N GLY A 152 11.33 12.88 21.36
CA GLY A 152 10.74 13.08 22.67
C GLY A 152 11.37 12.21 23.77
N PHE A 153 11.89 11.04 23.43
CA PHE A 153 12.49 10.10 24.40
C PHE A 153 13.97 9.79 24.15
N ALA A 154 14.58 10.41 23.14
CA ALA A 154 16.02 10.31 22.90
C ALA A 154 16.79 10.64 24.19
N GLU A 155 17.82 9.87 24.52
CA GLU A 155 18.64 9.96 25.74
C GLU A 155 17.92 9.62 27.05
N ARG A 156 16.60 9.35 27.07
CA ARG A 156 15.79 9.18 28.30
C ARG A 156 15.21 7.79 28.47
N MET A 157 14.99 7.04 27.37
CA MET A 157 14.41 5.69 27.41
C MET A 157 15.46 4.61 27.10
N LYS A 158 15.28 3.44 27.72
CA LYS A 158 16.03 2.24 27.36
C LYS A 158 15.58 1.76 25.95
N PHE A 159 16.51 1.23 25.18
CA PHE A 159 16.26 0.77 23.81
C PHE A 159 15.10 -0.23 23.69
N SER A 160 15.03 -1.23 24.58
CA SER A 160 13.94 -2.22 24.59
C SER A 160 12.58 -1.59 24.93
N ALA A 161 12.55 -0.64 25.86
CA ALA A 161 11.32 0.06 26.23
C ALA A 161 10.81 0.94 25.07
N MET A 162 11.71 1.56 24.33
CA MET A 162 11.40 2.36 23.14
C MET A 162 10.79 1.47 22.04
N LEU A 163 11.36 0.29 21.75
CA LEU A 163 10.81 -0.62 20.76
C LEU A 163 9.42 -1.14 21.16
N LEU A 164 9.26 -1.54 22.42
CA LEU A 164 7.97 -2.00 22.94
C LEU A 164 6.90 -0.91 22.87
N PHE A 165 7.25 0.30 23.29
CA PHE A 165 6.36 1.46 23.22
C PHE A 165 5.94 1.72 21.75
N SER A 166 6.90 1.79 20.83
CA SER A 166 6.65 2.06 19.42
C SER A 166 5.75 0.98 18.79
N ALA A 167 5.96 -0.29 19.14
CA ALA A 167 5.12 -1.39 18.69
C ALA A 167 3.68 -1.28 19.20
N ALA A 168 3.52 -1.07 20.51
CA ALA A 168 2.22 -0.90 21.12
C ALA A 168 1.50 0.32 20.54
N TRP A 169 2.20 1.44 20.39
CA TRP A 169 1.64 2.67 19.82
C TRP A 169 1.21 2.48 18.37
N MET A 170 2.01 1.79 17.55
CA MET A 170 1.66 1.52 16.15
C MET A 170 0.38 0.67 16.04
N LEU A 171 0.24 -0.39 16.85
CA LEU A 171 -0.92 -1.28 16.76
C LEU A 171 -2.18 -0.71 17.41
N LEU A 172 -2.06 0.02 18.53
CA LEU A 172 -3.19 0.49 19.32
C LEU A 172 -3.66 1.88 18.92
N VAL A 173 -2.77 2.70 18.34
CA VAL A 173 -3.08 4.08 17.99
C VAL A 173 -2.99 4.29 16.48
N TYR A 174 -1.82 4.06 15.89
CA TYR A 174 -1.60 4.37 14.48
C TYR A 174 -2.53 3.58 13.55
N ALA A 175 -2.57 2.24 13.69
CA ALA A 175 -3.33 1.40 12.77
C ALA A 175 -4.85 1.64 12.87
N PRO A 176 -5.49 1.77 14.06
CA PRO A 176 -6.88 2.15 14.17
C PRO A 176 -7.19 3.55 13.62
N VAL A 177 -6.37 4.56 13.92
CA VAL A 177 -6.57 5.92 13.38
C VAL A 177 -6.41 5.95 11.86
N CYS A 178 -5.50 5.14 11.31
CA CYS A 178 -5.33 5.00 9.87
C CYS A 178 -6.54 4.31 9.21
N HIS A 179 -7.25 3.46 9.95
CA HIS A 179 -8.47 2.81 9.50
C HIS A 179 -9.65 3.78 9.39
N TRP A 180 -9.79 4.76 10.30
CA TRP A 180 -10.86 5.76 10.32
C TRP A 180 -10.77 6.72 9.14
#